data_167e971e4faf93675a2226ff56ef93c1
#
_entry.id   167e971e4faf93675a2226ff56ef93c1
#
_cell.length_a   1.000
_cell.length_b   1.000
_cell.length_c   1.000
_cell.angle_alpha   90.00
_cell.angle_beta   90.00
_cell.angle_gamma   90.00
#
_symmetry.space_group_name_H-M   'P 1'
#
loop_
_entity.id
_entity.type
_entity.pdbx_description
1 polymer ?
#
loop_
_entity_poly.entity_id
_entity_poly.type
_entity_poly.pdbx_seq_one_letter_code
_entity_poly.pdbx_strand_id
1 'polypeptide(L)'
;MLADKDRIFTNLYGFQDWGLKAARARGDWDDTKALLARGQDAIIDEIKASGLRGRGGAGFPTGMKWSFMPKESKDGRPSFLVINADESEPGSCKDREILRHDPHKLIEGALVAGFAMRARAAYVYIRGEYIREAETFQKALDEAYDAGLIGKNASGSGYDFDVFLHRGAGAYICGEETAMIESLEGKKGQPRLKPPFPAGAGLYGCPTTVNNVESIAVAPTILRRGASWFSSFGRENNKGTKLFQISGHVEKPCVVEEAMSIPFRELIEKHCGGIRGGWDNLLAVIPGGSSVPLVPAAQVIDMPMDFDGCKEVGSGLGTAGVIVMDKSTDIVRAISRLSYFYKHESCGQCTPCREGTGWMWRVMERLRTGDAHLDEIDMLHQVTKQVEGHTICALGDAAAWPIQGLIRHFRPELERRIEERAQFAEAAE
;
A
#
# COMPACT_ATOMS: atom_id res chain seq x y z
N MET A 1 5.75 -0.92 -21.90
CA MET A 1 6.92 -0.80 -21.01
C MET A 1 7.27 0.67 -20.83
N LEU A 2 7.46 1.09 -19.59
CA LEU A 2 7.85 2.46 -19.27
C LEU A 2 9.30 2.72 -19.73
N ALA A 3 9.53 3.79 -20.48
CA ALA A 3 10.88 4.19 -20.86
C ALA A 3 11.61 4.83 -19.66
N ASP A 4 12.94 4.67 -19.57
CA ASP A 4 13.70 5.19 -18.42
C ASP A 4 13.54 6.70 -18.20
N LYS A 5 13.44 7.49 -19.30
CA LYS A 5 13.16 8.93 -19.24
C LYS A 5 11.82 9.29 -18.61
N ASP A 6 10.88 8.35 -18.59
CA ASP A 6 9.52 8.54 -18.09
C ASP A 6 9.39 8.06 -16.63
N ARG A 7 10.40 7.41 -16.07
CA ARG A 7 10.42 7.01 -14.67
C ARG A 7 10.43 8.22 -13.73
N ILE A 8 9.68 8.11 -12.66
CA ILE A 8 9.66 9.10 -11.56
C ILE A 8 10.77 8.77 -10.55
N PHE A 9 10.93 7.49 -10.23
CA PHE A 9 11.89 7.01 -9.25
C PHE A 9 13.19 6.55 -9.95
N THR A 10 14.13 7.45 -10.12
CA THR A 10 15.38 7.20 -10.87
C THR A 10 16.51 6.64 -10.02
N ASN A 11 16.32 6.53 -8.70
CA ASN A 11 17.31 5.96 -7.76
C ASN A 11 16.78 4.75 -6.97
N LEU A 12 15.74 4.08 -7.44
CA LEU A 12 15.03 3.04 -6.72
C LEU A 12 15.92 1.93 -6.13
N TYR A 13 17.03 1.62 -6.79
CA TYR A 13 17.97 0.58 -6.34
C TYR A 13 19.20 1.13 -5.60
N GLY A 14 19.26 2.44 -5.31
CA GLY A 14 20.35 3.06 -4.57
C GLY A 14 21.69 3.07 -5.30
N PHE A 15 21.69 3.09 -6.63
CA PHE A 15 22.93 3.20 -7.43
C PHE A 15 23.57 4.59 -7.33
N GLN A 16 22.85 5.59 -6.88
CA GLN A 16 23.31 6.95 -6.65
C GLN A 16 23.12 7.33 -5.19
N ASP A 17 23.81 8.37 -4.77
CA ASP A 17 23.63 8.95 -3.43
C ASP A 17 22.21 9.50 -3.27
N TRP A 18 21.63 9.35 -2.08
CA TRP A 18 20.29 9.82 -1.71
C TRP A 18 20.28 11.27 -1.21
N GLY A 19 21.42 11.84 -0.81
CA GLY A 19 21.51 13.17 -0.21
C GLY A 19 21.07 14.31 -1.13
N LEU A 20 20.87 15.48 -0.57
CA LEU A 20 20.27 16.64 -1.25
C LEU A 20 20.96 17.02 -2.54
N LYS A 21 22.30 16.98 -2.58
CA LYS A 21 23.07 17.31 -3.80
C LYS A 21 22.74 16.39 -4.95
N ALA A 22 22.67 15.08 -4.68
CA ALA A 22 22.33 14.09 -5.70
C ALA A 22 20.85 14.12 -6.07
N ALA A 23 19.97 14.36 -5.11
CA ALA A 23 18.55 14.56 -5.36
C ALA A 23 18.29 15.72 -6.32
N ARG A 24 18.95 16.87 -6.12
CA ARG A 24 18.89 18.02 -7.05
C ARG A 24 19.45 17.68 -8.43
N ALA A 25 20.51 16.91 -8.50
CA ALA A 25 21.05 16.46 -9.79
C ALA A 25 20.09 15.54 -10.57
N ARG A 26 19.13 14.90 -9.88
CA ARG A 26 18.05 14.11 -10.49
C ARG A 26 16.78 14.92 -10.76
N GLY A 27 16.76 16.23 -10.46
CA GLY A 27 15.65 17.13 -10.71
C GLY A 27 14.68 17.29 -9.53
N ASP A 28 14.97 16.74 -8.35
CA ASP A 28 14.21 17.05 -7.15
C ASP A 28 14.51 18.48 -6.69
N TRP A 29 13.51 19.18 -6.18
CA TRP A 29 13.58 20.58 -5.76
C TRP A 29 13.76 21.60 -6.90
N ASP A 30 13.83 21.14 -8.16
CA ASP A 30 13.85 22.04 -9.31
C ASP A 30 12.52 22.79 -9.40
N ASP A 31 12.61 24.11 -9.49
CA ASP A 31 11.44 24.99 -9.64
C ASP A 31 10.32 24.84 -8.57
N THR A 32 10.61 24.23 -7.40
CA THR A 32 9.60 24.02 -6.35
C THR A 32 8.88 25.33 -6.00
N LYS A 33 9.60 26.45 -5.90
CA LYS A 33 8.99 27.77 -5.68
C LYS A 33 7.97 28.12 -6.79
N ALA A 34 8.30 27.84 -8.04
CA ALA A 34 7.41 28.09 -9.17
C ALA A 34 6.20 27.13 -9.17
N LEU A 35 6.37 25.89 -8.73
CA LEU A 35 5.25 24.95 -8.54
C LEU A 35 4.26 25.53 -7.51
N LEU A 36 4.75 26.00 -6.36
CA LEU A 36 3.90 26.59 -5.32
C LEU A 36 3.23 27.88 -5.78
N ALA A 37 3.91 28.69 -6.60
CA ALA A 37 3.37 29.94 -7.15
C ALA A 37 2.16 29.72 -8.09
N ARG A 38 1.89 28.48 -8.57
CA ARG A 38 0.65 28.15 -9.30
C ARG A 38 -0.62 28.32 -8.47
N GLY A 39 -0.48 28.26 -7.15
CA GLY A 39 -1.58 28.37 -6.20
C GLY A 39 -2.17 27.02 -5.80
N GLN A 40 -2.77 27.00 -4.63
CA GLN A 40 -3.23 25.79 -3.94
C GLN A 40 -4.28 25.01 -4.74
N ASP A 41 -5.31 25.69 -5.22
CA ASP A 41 -6.41 25.06 -5.95
C ASP A 41 -5.96 24.54 -7.33
N ALA A 42 -5.08 25.28 -8.01
CA ALA A 42 -4.54 24.85 -9.29
C ALA A 42 -3.69 23.56 -9.19
N ILE A 43 -2.94 23.42 -8.09
CA ILE A 43 -2.20 22.18 -7.81
C ILE A 43 -3.17 21.00 -7.60
N ILE A 44 -4.24 21.20 -6.81
CA ILE A 44 -5.26 20.15 -6.61
C ILE A 44 -5.92 19.76 -7.93
N ASP A 45 -6.27 20.74 -8.78
CA ASP A 45 -6.92 20.48 -10.04
C ASP A 45 -6.01 19.76 -11.04
N GLU A 46 -4.70 20.09 -11.06
CA GLU A 46 -3.71 19.36 -11.86
C GLU A 46 -3.58 17.89 -11.40
N ILE A 47 -3.52 17.63 -10.08
CA ILE A 47 -3.49 16.28 -9.54
C ILE A 47 -4.80 15.52 -9.83
N LYS A 48 -5.97 16.17 -9.82
CA LYS A 48 -7.23 15.56 -10.28
C LYS A 48 -7.17 15.20 -11.76
N ALA A 49 -6.72 16.12 -12.59
CA ALA A 49 -6.62 15.94 -14.04
C ALA A 49 -5.64 14.81 -14.41
N SER A 50 -4.59 14.59 -13.61
CA SER A 50 -3.63 13.49 -13.81
C SER A 50 -4.26 12.11 -13.67
N GLY A 51 -5.40 11.99 -12.97
CA GLY A 51 -6.02 10.71 -12.68
C GLY A 51 -5.25 9.88 -11.64
N LEU A 52 -4.35 10.48 -10.87
CA LEU A 52 -3.60 9.78 -9.82
C LEU A 52 -4.54 9.17 -8.79
N ARG A 53 -4.56 7.85 -8.71
CA ARG A 53 -5.21 7.09 -7.64
C ARG A 53 -4.22 6.82 -6.52
N GLY A 54 -4.70 6.76 -5.27
CA GLY A 54 -3.90 6.47 -4.09
C GLY A 54 -3.11 5.15 -4.22
N ARG A 55 -1.84 5.18 -3.83
CA ARG A 55 -0.90 4.05 -3.97
C ARG A 55 -0.77 3.20 -2.71
N GLY A 56 -1.57 3.51 -1.68
CA GLY A 56 -1.58 2.78 -0.40
C GLY A 56 -2.47 1.52 -0.36
N GLY A 57 -3.15 1.17 -1.45
CA GLY A 57 -3.98 -0.05 -1.56
C GLY A 57 -5.42 0.21 -2.01
N ALA A 58 -6.15 1.12 -1.39
CA ALA A 58 -7.56 1.39 -1.68
C ALA A 58 -7.81 2.10 -3.04
N GLY A 59 -6.81 2.75 -3.62
CA GLY A 59 -6.93 3.37 -4.94
C GLY A 59 -7.89 4.57 -5.04
N PHE A 60 -8.20 5.25 -3.94
CA PHE A 60 -9.06 6.44 -3.96
C PHE A 60 -8.37 7.59 -4.72
N PRO A 61 -9.09 8.39 -5.57
CA PRO A 61 -8.49 9.48 -6.33
C PRO A 61 -7.81 10.52 -5.43
N THR A 62 -6.50 10.72 -5.61
CA THR A 62 -5.66 11.53 -4.71
C THR A 62 -6.07 13.00 -4.72
N GLY A 63 -6.24 13.60 -5.89
CA GLY A 63 -6.63 15.01 -6.00
C GLY A 63 -8.04 15.27 -5.44
N MET A 64 -8.96 14.30 -5.54
CA MET A 64 -10.28 14.38 -4.90
C MET A 64 -10.12 14.36 -3.37
N LYS A 65 -9.30 13.47 -2.83
CA LYS A 65 -9.03 13.41 -1.37
C LYS A 65 -8.46 14.74 -0.86
N TRP A 66 -7.56 15.37 -1.59
CA TRP A 66 -7.00 16.68 -1.23
C TRP A 66 -8.06 17.78 -1.23
N SER A 67 -9.02 17.73 -2.16
CA SER A 67 -10.08 18.75 -2.24
C SER A 67 -11.11 18.69 -1.12
N PHE A 68 -11.11 17.65 -0.29
CA PHE A 68 -11.98 17.59 0.90
C PHE A 68 -11.45 18.42 2.07
N MET A 69 -10.18 18.84 2.01
CA MET A 69 -9.63 19.71 3.06
C MET A 69 -10.27 21.09 3.02
N PRO A 70 -10.57 21.69 4.19
CA PRO A 70 -11.17 23.01 4.25
C PRO A 70 -10.23 24.06 3.65
N LYS A 71 -10.79 24.93 2.81
CA LYS A 71 -10.04 26.06 2.22
C LYS A 71 -9.72 27.13 3.24
N GLU A 72 -10.54 27.28 4.25
CA GLU A 72 -10.41 28.24 5.35
C GLU A 72 -10.70 27.56 6.68
N SER A 73 -9.93 27.92 7.69
CA SER A 73 -10.22 27.46 9.06
C SER A 73 -11.36 28.31 9.64
N LYS A 74 -12.47 27.68 9.99
CA LYS A 74 -13.65 28.36 10.58
C LYS A 74 -13.44 28.74 12.05
N ASP A 75 -12.51 28.08 12.73
CA ASP A 75 -12.28 28.17 14.18
C ASP A 75 -10.82 28.37 14.55
N GLY A 76 -9.98 28.73 13.58
CA GLY A 76 -8.55 28.97 13.76
C GLY A 76 -7.68 27.72 13.93
N ARG A 77 -8.27 26.49 13.90
CA ARG A 77 -7.48 25.27 13.98
C ARG A 77 -6.64 25.07 12.71
N PRO A 78 -5.39 24.58 12.85
CA PRO A 78 -4.56 24.23 11.70
C PRO A 78 -5.11 22.98 10.98
N SER A 79 -4.72 22.80 9.72
CA SER A 79 -4.87 21.54 9.00
C SER A 79 -3.55 20.78 8.98
N PHE A 80 -3.62 19.43 8.89
CA PHE A 80 -2.43 18.58 8.88
C PHE A 80 -2.44 17.61 7.71
N LEU A 81 -1.24 17.30 7.21
CA LEU A 81 -0.97 16.17 6.34
C LEU A 81 -0.34 15.05 7.19
N VAL A 82 -0.87 13.84 7.08
CA VAL A 82 -0.21 12.64 7.62
C VAL A 82 0.22 11.77 6.44
N ILE A 83 1.51 11.41 6.42
CA ILE A 83 2.08 10.55 5.39
C ILE A 83 2.24 9.15 5.98
N ASN A 84 1.50 8.22 5.40
CA ASN A 84 1.50 6.83 5.80
C ASN A 84 2.72 6.12 5.20
N ALA A 85 3.71 5.89 6.04
CA ALA A 85 4.90 5.07 5.81
C ALA A 85 4.91 3.83 6.72
N ASP A 86 3.73 3.42 7.24
CA ASP A 86 3.55 2.17 7.98
C ASP A 86 3.33 1.00 7.00
N GLU A 87 4.37 0.69 6.24
CA GLU A 87 4.36 -0.36 5.22
C GLU A 87 4.51 -1.75 5.86
N SER A 88 3.40 -2.29 6.33
CA SER A 88 3.35 -3.56 7.07
C SER A 88 2.62 -4.68 6.32
N GLU A 89 2.07 -4.39 5.12
CA GLU A 89 1.39 -5.38 4.28
C GLU A 89 2.37 -6.45 3.78
N PRO A 90 2.19 -7.74 4.10
CA PRO A 90 3.04 -8.80 3.55
C PRO A 90 3.06 -8.79 2.02
N GLY A 91 4.26 -8.77 1.44
CA GLY A 91 4.49 -8.59 0.01
C GLY A 91 4.84 -7.16 -0.41
N SER A 92 4.70 -6.17 0.47
CA SER A 92 4.98 -4.75 0.16
C SER A 92 6.33 -4.28 0.69
N CYS A 93 7.05 -3.52 -0.12
CA CYS A 93 8.34 -2.92 0.24
C CYS A 93 8.72 -1.67 -0.59
N LYS A 94 7.77 -1.05 -1.29
CA LYS A 94 8.01 0.08 -2.18
C LYS A 94 8.31 1.39 -1.45
N ASP A 95 7.60 1.63 -0.34
CA ASP A 95 7.78 2.83 0.47
C ASP A 95 9.13 2.80 1.17
N ARG A 96 9.59 1.61 1.56
CA ARG A 96 10.94 1.37 2.06
C ARG A 96 12.01 1.83 1.08
N GLU A 97 11.87 1.49 -0.20
CA GLU A 97 12.85 1.86 -1.23
C GLU A 97 12.86 3.38 -1.47
N ILE A 98 11.70 4.05 -1.43
CA ILE A 98 11.62 5.52 -1.51
C ILE A 98 12.32 6.16 -0.31
N LEU A 99 12.04 5.70 0.91
CA LEU A 99 12.66 6.23 2.13
C LEU A 99 14.18 6.05 2.16
N ARG A 100 14.69 4.96 1.57
CA ARG A 100 16.14 4.65 1.50
C ARG A 100 16.87 5.47 0.45
N HIS A 101 16.27 5.63 -0.73
CA HIS A 101 17.00 5.98 -1.94
C HIS A 101 16.53 7.28 -2.59
N ASP A 102 15.29 7.73 -2.29
CA ASP A 102 14.71 8.98 -2.80
C ASP A 102 13.97 9.78 -1.70
N PRO A 103 14.53 9.94 -0.47
CA PRO A 103 13.83 10.60 0.63
C PRO A 103 13.48 12.06 0.33
N HIS A 104 14.32 12.80 -0.40
CA HIS A 104 14.08 14.19 -0.79
C HIS A 104 12.87 14.34 -1.70
N LYS A 105 12.60 13.37 -2.57
CA LYS A 105 11.38 13.35 -3.40
C LYS A 105 10.12 13.30 -2.55
N LEU A 106 10.13 12.52 -1.47
CA LEU A 106 9.04 12.47 -0.51
C LEU A 106 8.89 13.77 0.27
N ILE A 107 9.99 14.38 0.71
CA ILE A 107 9.97 15.63 1.47
C ILE A 107 9.44 16.78 0.61
N GLU A 108 9.89 16.88 -0.64
CA GLU A 108 9.36 17.86 -1.60
C GLU A 108 7.86 17.61 -1.87
N GLY A 109 7.48 16.35 -2.05
CA GLY A 109 6.08 15.96 -2.20
C GLY A 109 5.23 16.36 -1.00
N ALA A 110 5.77 16.23 0.22
CA ALA A 110 5.10 16.67 1.45
C ALA A 110 4.85 18.18 1.47
N LEU A 111 5.85 18.99 1.07
CA LEU A 111 5.70 20.45 0.97
C LEU A 111 4.64 20.82 -0.07
N VAL A 112 4.70 20.24 -1.26
CA VAL A 112 3.76 20.54 -2.36
C VAL A 112 2.33 20.14 -1.99
N ALA A 113 2.13 18.94 -1.47
CA ALA A 113 0.83 18.43 -1.04
C ALA A 113 0.29 19.21 0.18
N GLY A 114 1.16 19.48 1.15
CA GLY A 114 0.83 20.28 2.33
C GLY A 114 0.38 21.70 1.95
N PHE A 115 1.12 22.37 1.07
CA PHE A 115 0.74 23.67 0.54
C PHE A 115 -0.63 23.63 -0.16
N ALA A 116 -0.83 22.69 -1.06
CA ALA A 116 -2.09 22.53 -1.80
C ALA A 116 -3.29 22.38 -0.86
N MET A 117 -3.14 21.62 0.21
CA MET A 117 -4.16 21.34 1.22
C MET A 117 -4.20 22.37 2.37
N ARG A 118 -3.39 23.41 2.33
CA ARG A 118 -3.29 24.44 3.38
C ARG A 118 -2.90 23.86 4.75
N ALA A 119 -2.12 22.77 4.73
CA ALA A 119 -1.67 22.12 5.94
C ALA A 119 -0.51 22.87 6.60
N ARG A 120 -0.55 23.07 7.91
CA ARG A 120 0.53 23.74 8.68
C ARG A 120 1.78 22.86 8.78
N ALA A 121 1.60 21.56 8.81
CA ALA A 121 2.69 20.60 8.93
C ALA A 121 2.32 19.23 8.35
N ALA A 122 3.35 18.43 8.06
CA ALA A 122 3.23 17.01 7.77
C ALA A 122 3.85 16.15 8.89
N TYR A 123 3.18 15.04 9.20
CA TYR A 123 3.71 13.98 10.05
C TYR A 123 3.94 12.75 9.19
N VAL A 124 5.19 12.30 9.09
CA VAL A 124 5.55 11.06 8.38
C VAL A 124 5.60 9.95 9.41
N TYR A 125 4.59 9.08 9.40
CA TYR A 125 4.50 7.94 10.31
C TYR A 125 5.21 6.75 9.68
N ILE A 126 6.40 6.43 10.18
CA ILE A 126 7.23 5.33 9.69
C ILE A 126 7.03 4.10 10.59
N ARG A 127 6.86 2.94 9.97
CA ARG A 127 6.82 1.63 10.62
C ARG A 127 7.98 1.45 11.60
N GLY A 128 7.70 0.92 12.79
CA GLY A 128 8.68 0.80 13.87
C GLY A 128 9.93 0.00 13.52
N GLU A 129 9.80 -1.01 12.66
CA GLU A 129 10.89 -1.88 12.20
C GLU A 129 11.83 -1.20 11.17
N TYR A 130 11.41 -0.09 10.56
CA TYR A 130 12.20 0.65 9.55
C TYR A 130 13.19 1.62 10.21
N ILE A 131 14.11 1.09 11.00
CA ILE A 131 15.09 1.89 11.77
C ILE A 131 16.01 2.65 10.83
N ARG A 132 16.62 1.96 9.86
CA ARG A 132 17.57 2.57 8.90
C ARG A 132 16.90 3.58 7.99
N GLU A 133 15.68 3.26 7.55
CA GLU A 133 14.87 4.14 6.73
C GLU A 133 14.50 5.43 7.47
N ALA A 134 14.14 5.31 8.75
CA ALA A 134 13.85 6.45 9.63
C ALA A 134 15.10 7.32 9.84
N GLU A 135 16.27 6.71 10.06
CA GLU A 135 17.55 7.43 10.18
C GLU A 135 17.94 8.16 8.89
N THR A 136 17.79 7.49 7.73
CA THR A 136 18.05 8.12 6.42
C THR A 136 17.09 9.27 6.17
N PHE A 137 15.80 9.06 6.43
CA PHE A 137 14.79 10.09 6.25
C PHE A 137 15.01 11.29 7.19
N GLN A 138 15.41 11.06 8.45
CA GLN A 138 15.73 12.15 9.38
C GLN A 138 16.90 12.99 8.88
N LYS A 139 17.98 12.36 8.39
CA LYS A 139 19.12 13.07 7.80
C LYS A 139 18.68 13.91 6.59
N ALA A 140 17.82 13.37 5.73
CA ALA A 140 17.28 14.11 4.60
C ALA A 140 16.39 15.31 5.03
N LEU A 141 15.64 15.16 6.13
CA LEU A 141 14.91 16.27 6.74
C LEU A 141 15.87 17.37 7.22
N ASP A 142 16.93 16.99 7.94
CA ASP A 142 17.94 17.94 8.45
C ASP A 142 18.57 18.70 7.28
N GLU A 143 18.99 18.02 6.19
CA GLU A 143 19.48 18.67 4.97
C GLU A 143 18.46 19.63 4.34
N ALA A 144 17.18 19.27 4.33
CA ALA A 144 16.12 20.10 3.78
C ALA A 144 15.84 21.35 4.63
N TYR A 145 15.89 21.24 5.96
CA TYR A 145 15.80 22.37 6.87
C TYR A 145 17.02 23.31 6.73
N ASP A 146 18.23 22.77 6.73
CA ASP A 146 19.48 23.56 6.61
C ASP A 146 19.53 24.32 5.28
N ALA A 147 18.98 23.75 4.22
CA ALA A 147 18.90 24.38 2.91
C ALA A 147 17.68 25.34 2.75
N GLY A 148 16.84 25.52 3.77
CA GLY A 148 15.66 26.37 3.73
C GLY A 148 14.56 25.85 2.78
N LEU A 149 14.55 24.56 2.50
CA LEU A 149 13.57 23.93 1.59
C LEU A 149 12.24 23.68 2.29
N ILE A 150 12.27 23.42 3.60
CA ILE A 150 11.12 23.32 4.50
C ILE A 150 11.34 24.19 5.73
N GLY A 151 10.38 24.28 6.62
CA GLY A 151 10.39 25.16 7.79
C GLY A 151 9.81 26.54 7.47
N LYS A 152 10.44 27.57 8.01
CA LYS A 152 10.00 28.95 7.81
C LYS A 152 10.31 29.44 6.39
N ASN A 153 9.32 30.05 5.72
CA ASN A 153 9.44 30.51 4.33
C ASN A 153 9.95 29.40 3.40
N ALA A 154 9.35 28.21 3.47
CA ALA A 154 9.77 27.02 2.78
C ALA A 154 10.03 27.26 1.29
N SER A 155 11.23 26.89 0.80
CA SER A 155 11.69 27.13 -0.59
C SER A 155 11.52 28.58 -1.07
N GLY A 156 11.51 29.56 -0.17
CA GLY A 156 11.33 30.97 -0.50
C GLY A 156 9.94 31.34 -1.02
N SER A 157 8.92 30.56 -0.68
CA SER A 157 7.53 30.71 -1.14
C SER A 157 6.68 31.67 -0.28
N GLY A 158 7.16 32.03 0.90
CA GLY A 158 6.37 32.76 1.90
C GLY A 158 5.47 31.86 2.76
N TYR A 159 5.48 30.54 2.52
CA TYR A 159 4.70 29.55 3.26
C TYR A 159 5.55 28.84 4.30
N ASP A 160 5.07 28.78 5.54
CA ASP A 160 5.74 28.05 6.63
C ASP A 160 5.21 26.63 6.68
N PHE A 161 6.11 25.64 6.58
CA PHE A 161 5.73 24.26 6.56
C PHE A 161 6.77 23.35 7.22
N ASP A 162 6.37 22.68 8.28
CA ASP A 162 7.22 21.73 9.00
C ASP A 162 6.91 20.28 8.62
N VAL A 163 7.94 19.44 8.63
CA VAL A 163 7.82 17.99 8.41
C VAL A 163 8.42 17.26 9.62
N PHE A 164 7.62 16.45 10.27
CA PHE A 164 8.01 15.69 11.45
C PHE A 164 8.04 14.19 11.14
N LEU A 165 9.12 13.54 11.57
CA LEU A 165 9.21 12.09 11.58
C LEU A 165 8.59 11.54 12.88
N HIS A 166 7.69 10.57 12.75
CA HIS A 166 7.18 9.77 13.86
C HIS A 166 7.42 8.28 13.60
N ARG A 167 8.00 7.58 14.55
CA ARG A 167 8.20 6.12 14.46
C ARG A 167 7.09 5.39 15.19
N GLY A 168 6.42 4.47 14.48
CA GLY A 168 5.49 3.53 15.07
C GLY A 168 6.18 2.45 15.90
N ALA A 169 5.40 1.53 16.45
CA ALA A 169 5.85 0.44 17.31
C ALA A 169 5.59 -0.96 16.72
N GLY A 170 5.43 -1.08 15.40
CA GLY A 170 5.35 -2.36 14.68
C GLY A 170 3.95 -2.98 14.61
N ALA A 171 2.88 -2.22 14.74
CA ALA A 171 1.52 -2.70 14.60
C ALA A 171 0.98 -2.46 13.19
N TYR A 172 0.64 -3.53 12.44
CA TYR A 172 0.03 -3.46 11.11
C TYR A 172 -1.21 -2.56 11.07
N ILE A 173 -2.06 -2.64 12.11
CA ILE A 173 -3.28 -1.83 12.17
C ILE A 173 -3.03 -0.33 12.15
N CYS A 174 -1.85 0.14 12.55
CA CYS A 174 -1.49 1.56 12.49
C CYS A 174 -1.31 2.07 11.05
N GLY A 175 -1.32 1.19 10.04
CA GLY A 175 -1.46 1.54 8.62
C GLY A 175 -2.87 1.98 8.23
N GLU A 176 -3.90 1.69 9.03
CA GLU A 176 -5.24 2.24 8.86
C GLU A 176 -5.24 3.72 9.26
N GLU A 177 -5.87 4.60 8.45
CA GLU A 177 -5.72 6.06 8.58
C GLU A 177 -6.11 6.60 9.96
N THR A 178 -7.17 6.08 10.58
CA THR A 178 -7.64 6.57 11.89
C THR A 178 -6.93 5.91 13.06
N ALA A 179 -6.48 4.66 12.93
CA ALA A 179 -5.60 4.01 13.89
C ALA A 179 -4.22 4.70 13.94
N MET A 180 -3.70 5.11 12.78
CA MET A 180 -2.48 5.91 12.69
C MET A 180 -2.63 7.25 13.44
N ILE A 181 -3.75 7.95 13.26
CA ILE A 181 -4.05 9.19 13.97
C ILE A 181 -4.10 8.94 15.49
N GLU A 182 -4.79 7.90 15.95
CA GLU A 182 -4.81 7.53 17.38
C GLU A 182 -3.40 7.28 17.92
N SER A 183 -2.56 6.57 17.16
CA SER A 183 -1.16 6.31 17.54
C SER A 183 -0.33 7.60 17.60
N LEU A 184 -0.47 8.51 16.63
CA LEU A 184 0.19 9.83 16.66
C LEU A 184 -0.22 10.66 17.88
N GLU A 185 -1.45 10.52 18.34
CA GLU A 185 -1.97 11.18 19.54
C GLU A 185 -1.51 10.50 20.85
N GLY A 186 -0.66 9.47 20.78
CA GLY A 186 -0.16 8.74 21.94
C GLY A 186 -1.15 7.74 22.55
N LYS A 187 -2.21 7.42 21.82
CA LYS A 187 -3.25 6.47 22.23
C LYS A 187 -2.98 5.08 21.63
N LYS A 188 -3.78 4.10 22.06
CA LYS A 188 -3.79 2.78 21.40
C LYS A 188 -4.24 2.94 19.94
N GLY A 189 -3.49 2.33 19.01
CA GLY A 189 -3.78 2.35 17.58
C GLY A 189 -5.03 1.55 17.23
N GLN A 190 -6.20 2.09 17.53
CA GLN A 190 -7.50 1.51 17.22
C GLN A 190 -8.26 2.43 16.25
N PRO A 191 -8.81 1.89 15.15
CA PRO A 191 -9.59 2.69 14.19
C PRO A 191 -10.77 3.41 14.83
N ARG A 192 -11.06 4.61 14.32
CA ARG A 192 -12.25 5.39 14.67
C ARG A 192 -13.44 5.00 13.82
N LEU A 193 -14.65 5.15 14.35
CA LEU A 193 -15.87 5.11 13.55
C LEU A 193 -15.92 6.32 12.61
N LYS A 194 -16.43 6.11 11.41
CA LYS A 194 -16.66 7.16 10.41
C LYS A 194 -18.17 7.26 10.13
N PRO A 195 -18.81 8.44 10.07
CA PRO A 195 -18.28 9.78 10.34
C PRO A 195 -17.95 10.04 11.81
N PRO A 196 -17.09 11.04 12.16
CA PRO A 196 -16.48 12.00 11.25
C PRO A 196 -15.30 11.42 10.48
N PHE A 197 -15.11 11.90 9.24
CA PHE A 197 -13.92 11.60 8.44
C PHE A 197 -12.72 12.49 8.86
N PRO A 198 -11.46 12.06 8.68
CA PRO A 198 -10.30 12.82 9.09
C PRO A 198 -10.20 14.24 8.50
N ALA A 199 -10.72 14.46 7.28
CA ALA A 199 -10.77 15.79 6.67
C ALA A 199 -11.63 16.79 7.47
N GLY A 200 -12.56 16.33 8.30
CA GLY A 200 -13.34 17.15 9.22
C GLY A 200 -12.78 17.16 10.63
N ALA A 201 -12.33 16.00 11.15
CA ALA A 201 -11.82 15.83 12.51
C ALA A 201 -10.81 14.68 12.57
N GLY A 202 -9.56 15.00 12.28
CA GLY A 202 -8.44 14.06 12.26
C GLY A 202 -7.50 14.22 13.46
N LEU A 203 -6.23 14.45 13.20
CA LEU A 203 -5.17 14.56 14.19
C LEU A 203 -5.42 15.73 15.15
N TYR A 204 -5.47 15.44 16.43
CA TYR A 204 -5.83 16.40 17.51
C TYR A 204 -7.17 17.11 17.28
N GLY A 205 -8.12 16.44 16.62
CA GLY A 205 -9.40 17.01 16.23
C GLY A 205 -9.34 18.01 15.06
N CYS A 206 -8.17 18.22 14.45
CA CYS A 206 -7.95 19.14 13.35
C CYS A 206 -8.21 18.45 11.98
N PRO A 207 -8.60 19.22 10.96
CA PRO A 207 -8.72 18.69 9.60
C PRO A 207 -7.41 18.01 9.15
N THR A 208 -7.49 16.77 8.69
CA THR A 208 -6.31 15.95 8.36
C THR A 208 -6.56 15.13 7.12
N THR A 209 -5.58 15.10 6.22
CA THR A 209 -5.54 14.12 5.13
C THR A 209 -4.41 13.12 5.38
N VAL A 210 -4.72 11.83 5.25
CA VAL A 210 -3.72 10.75 5.32
C VAL A 210 -3.44 10.24 3.92
N ASN A 211 -2.19 10.26 3.46
CA ASN A 211 -1.78 9.74 2.16
C ASN A 211 -0.56 8.81 2.28
N ASN A 212 -0.51 7.82 1.39
CA ASN A 212 0.66 6.92 1.30
C ASN A 212 1.89 7.64 0.73
N VAL A 213 3.08 7.17 1.10
CA VAL A 213 4.41 7.68 0.65
C VAL A 213 4.48 7.83 -0.87
N GLU A 214 4.20 6.77 -1.64
CA GLU A 214 4.29 6.80 -3.10
C GLU A 214 3.35 7.85 -3.72
N SER A 215 2.13 7.99 -3.19
CA SER A 215 1.15 8.98 -3.67
C SER A 215 1.65 10.42 -3.51
N ILE A 216 2.39 10.70 -2.45
CA ILE A 216 2.96 12.03 -2.15
C ILE A 216 4.22 12.26 -2.97
N ALA A 217 5.11 11.27 -3.03
CA ALA A 217 6.41 11.41 -3.72
C ALA A 217 6.29 11.64 -5.24
N VAL A 218 5.22 11.17 -5.88
CA VAL A 218 5.03 11.37 -7.34
C VAL A 218 4.48 12.75 -7.70
N ALA A 219 3.86 13.46 -6.76
CA ALA A 219 3.15 14.71 -7.02
C ALA A 219 4.02 15.83 -7.64
N PRO A 220 5.24 16.13 -7.15
CA PRO A 220 6.09 17.16 -7.76
C PRO A 220 6.42 16.86 -9.22
N THR A 221 6.71 15.61 -9.55
CA THR A 221 7.03 15.21 -10.93
C THR A 221 5.80 15.32 -11.84
N ILE A 222 4.60 14.98 -11.35
CA ILE A 222 3.35 15.19 -12.11
C ILE A 222 3.17 16.67 -12.41
N LEU A 223 3.37 17.56 -11.45
CA LEU A 223 3.24 19.00 -11.66
C LEU A 223 4.27 19.55 -12.65
N ARG A 224 5.52 19.05 -12.63
CA ARG A 224 6.58 19.47 -13.56
C ARG A 224 6.30 19.03 -15.00
N ARG A 225 5.90 17.77 -15.18
CA ARG A 225 5.69 17.16 -16.50
C ARG A 225 4.27 17.33 -17.05
N GLY A 226 3.32 17.69 -16.18
CA GLY A 226 1.91 17.92 -16.51
C GLY A 226 1.02 16.69 -16.32
N ALA A 227 -0.26 16.95 -16.02
CA ALA A 227 -1.27 15.91 -15.83
C ALA A 227 -1.45 15.03 -17.08
N SER A 228 -1.38 15.62 -18.27
CA SER A 228 -1.50 14.92 -19.55
C SER A 228 -0.37 13.92 -19.78
N TRP A 229 0.86 14.25 -19.37
CA TRP A 229 1.98 13.31 -19.40
C TRP A 229 1.70 12.09 -18.51
N PHE A 230 1.32 12.31 -17.26
CA PHE A 230 1.05 11.20 -16.34
C PHE A 230 -0.14 10.35 -16.79
N SER A 231 -1.22 10.99 -17.24
CA SER A 231 -2.42 10.30 -17.73
C SER A 231 -2.25 9.60 -19.07
N SER A 232 -1.13 9.81 -19.76
CA SER A 232 -0.81 9.09 -21.01
C SER A 232 -0.39 7.63 -20.76
N PHE A 233 -0.02 7.27 -19.53
CA PHE A 233 0.29 5.90 -19.11
C PHE A 233 -0.94 5.22 -18.54
N GLY A 234 -1.02 3.89 -18.70
CA GLY A 234 -2.15 3.10 -18.26
C GLY A 234 -3.38 3.20 -19.15
N ARG A 235 -4.52 2.78 -18.65
CA ARG A 235 -5.81 2.84 -19.36
C ARG A 235 -6.80 3.74 -18.60
N GLU A 236 -8.00 3.92 -19.15
CA GLU A 236 -9.06 4.70 -18.49
C GLU A 236 -9.29 4.19 -17.06
N ASN A 237 -9.48 5.12 -16.11
CA ASN A 237 -9.58 4.90 -14.66
C ASN A 237 -8.32 4.32 -13.96
N ASN A 238 -7.27 3.96 -14.70
CA ASN A 238 -6.03 3.38 -14.17
C ASN A 238 -4.81 4.08 -14.74
N LYS A 239 -4.71 5.39 -14.50
CA LYS A 239 -3.69 6.26 -15.06
C LYS A 239 -2.37 6.22 -14.31
N GLY A 240 -1.30 6.51 -15.04
CA GLY A 240 0.02 6.80 -14.50
C GLY A 240 0.92 5.59 -14.35
N THR A 241 1.97 5.76 -13.56
CA THR A 241 2.93 4.72 -13.18
C THR A 241 2.65 4.18 -11.79
N LYS A 242 3.22 3.03 -11.47
CA LYS A 242 3.11 2.34 -10.18
C LYS A 242 4.39 1.61 -9.85
N LEU A 243 4.76 1.59 -8.59
CA LEU A 243 5.79 0.70 -8.08
C LEU A 243 5.20 -0.70 -7.85
N PHE A 244 5.68 -1.67 -8.62
CA PHE A 244 5.36 -3.09 -8.45
C PHE A 244 6.47 -3.75 -7.63
N GLN A 245 6.08 -4.51 -6.61
CA GLN A 245 7.02 -5.25 -5.76
C GLN A 245 6.79 -6.73 -5.99
N ILE A 246 7.71 -7.38 -6.68
CA ILE A 246 7.56 -8.74 -7.15
C ILE A 246 8.44 -9.67 -6.33
N SER A 247 7.82 -10.66 -5.71
CA SER A 247 8.47 -11.64 -4.83
C SER A 247 7.96 -13.06 -5.07
N GLY A 248 8.52 -14.02 -4.32
CA GLY A 248 8.17 -15.44 -4.45
C GLY A 248 8.97 -16.14 -5.54
N HIS A 249 8.33 -17.03 -6.31
CA HIS A 249 8.98 -17.94 -7.22
C HIS A 249 9.20 -17.37 -8.64
N VAL A 250 9.86 -16.21 -8.70
CA VAL A 250 10.39 -15.63 -9.93
C VAL A 250 11.92 -15.75 -9.96
N GLU A 251 12.54 -15.65 -11.12
CA GLU A 251 13.99 -15.77 -11.24
C GLU A 251 14.74 -14.64 -10.49
N LYS A 252 14.25 -13.40 -10.59
CA LYS A 252 14.84 -12.21 -9.97
C LYS A 252 13.76 -11.37 -9.30
N PRO A 253 13.49 -11.54 -7.99
CA PRO A 253 12.62 -10.65 -7.25
C PRO A 253 13.10 -9.19 -7.35
N CYS A 254 12.16 -8.25 -7.53
CA CYS A 254 12.52 -6.83 -7.68
C CYS A 254 11.40 -5.88 -7.27
N VAL A 255 11.76 -4.62 -7.09
CA VAL A 255 10.83 -3.49 -7.06
C VAL A 255 11.06 -2.69 -8.32
N VAL A 256 10.03 -2.41 -9.09
CA VAL A 256 10.15 -1.71 -10.37
C VAL A 256 9.00 -0.72 -10.56
N GLU A 257 9.32 0.45 -11.13
CA GLU A 257 8.32 1.38 -11.63
C GLU A 257 7.92 0.99 -13.04
N GLU A 258 6.62 0.80 -13.25
CA GLU A 258 6.08 0.49 -14.57
C GLU A 258 4.73 1.20 -14.79
N ALA A 259 4.31 1.31 -16.04
CA ALA A 259 3.01 1.84 -16.37
C ALA A 259 1.89 0.97 -15.78
N MET A 260 0.85 1.61 -15.26
CA MET A 260 -0.39 0.91 -14.90
C MET A 260 -0.92 0.12 -16.10
N SER A 261 -1.61 -0.98 -15.83
CA SER A 261 -2.22 -1.86 -16.85
C SER A 261 -1.23 -2.68 -17.68
N ILE A 262 0.06 -2.72 -17.31
CA ILE A 262 1.00 -3.68 -17.90
C ILE A 262 0.44 -5.10 -17.73
N PRO A 263 0.43 -5.97 -18.76
CA PRO A 263 0.05 -7.38 -18.59
C PRO A 263 0.97 -8.09 -17.59
N PHE A 264 0.41 -8.96 -16.74
CA PHE A 264 1.20 -9.69 -15.73
C PHE A 264 2.38 -10.45 -16.36
N ARG A 265 2.16 -11.16 -17.47
CA ARG A 265 3.23 -11.88 -18.20
C ARG A 265 4.37 -10.93 -18.57
N GLU A 266 4.05 -9.77 -19.16
CA GLU A 266 5.04 -8.80 -19.58
C GLU A 266 5.83 -8.24 -18.40
N LEU A 267 5.15 -7.94 -17.28
CA LEU A 267 5.78 -7.49 -16.04
C LEU A 267 6.81 -8.50 -15.53
N ILE A 268 6.43 -9.79 -15.48
CA ILE A 268 7.29 -10.86 -14.96
C ILE A 268 8.46 -11.16 -15.91
N GLU A 269 8.22 -11.28 -17.20
CA GLU A 269 9.28 -11.60 -18.18
C GLU A 269 10.35 -10.50 -18.25
N LYS A 270 9.91 -9.26 -18.33
CA LYS A 270 10.84 -8.13 -18.54
C LYS A 270 11.64 -7.73 -17.31
N HIS A 271 11.05 -7.83 -16.13
CA HIS A 271 11.68 -7.33 -14.91
C HIS A 271 12.23 -8.44 -14.01
N CYS A 272 11.59 -9.62 -14.03
CA CYS A 272 11.97 -10.72 -13.17
C CYS A 272 12.67 -11.87 -13.89
N GLY A 273 12.77 -11.85 -15.22
CA GLY A 273 13.39 -12.93 -16.01
C GLY A 273 12.53 -14.19 -16.13
N GLY A 274 11.25 -14.14 -15.71
CA GLY A 274 10.31 -15.25 -15.79
C GLY A 274 9.99 -15.90 -14.45
N ILE A 275 9.19 -16.97 -14.53
CA ILE A 275 8.83 -17.84 -13.41
C ILE A 275 9.88 -18.95 -13.27
N ARG A 276 10.27 -19.27 -12.05
CA ARG A 276 11.15 -20.43 -11.77
C ARG A 276 10.58 -21.70 -12.36
N GLY A 277 11.34 -22.36 -13.21
CA GLY A 277 10.90 -23.56 -13.92
C GLY A 277 9.91 -23.31 -15.05
N GLY A 278 9.71 -22.05 -15.47
CA GLY A 278 8.86 -21.67 -16.60
C GLY A 278 7.39 -21.46 -16.23
N TRP A 279 6.61 -20.99 -17.22
CA TRP A 279 5.19 -20.63 -17.03
C TRP A 279 4.30 -21.82 -16.65
N ASP A 280 4.62 -23.01 -17.14
CA ASP A 280 3.87 -24.24 -16.78
C ASP A 280 4.03 -24.62 -15.30
N ASN A 281 5.05 -24.07 -14.62
CA ASN A 281 5.27 -24.28 -13.20
C ASN A 281 4.50 -23.28 -12.32
N LEU A 282 3.89 -22.23 -12.88
CA LEU A 282 3.08 -21.29 -12.12
C LEU A 282 1.85 -21.99 -11.53
N LEU A 283 1.60 -21.78 -10.23
CA LEU A 283 0.41 -22.25 -9.53
C LEU A 283 -0.62 -21.14 -9.35
N ALA A 284 -0.22 -20.06 -8.68
CA ALA A 284 -1.08 -18.93 -8.34
C ALA A 284 -0.28 -17.67 -8.04
N VAL A 285 -0.95 -16.53 -8.00
CA VAL A 285 -0.38 -15.23 -7.65
C VAL A 285 -1.30 -14.50 -6.68
N ILE A 286 -0.72 -13.83 -5.70
CA ILE A 286 -1.40 -12.77 -4.95
C ILE A 286 -0.93 -11.44 -5.56
N PRO A 287 -1.80 -10.66 -6.24
CA PRO A 287 -1.33 -9.53 -7.05
C PRO A 287 -1.15 -8.22 -6.26
N GLY A 288 -1.69 -8.12 -5.06
CA GLY A 288 -1.83 -6.84 -4.36
C GLY A 288 -1.41 -6.80 -2.89
N GLY A 289 -0.59 -7.74 -2.43
CA GLY A 289 -0.30 -7.95 -1.02
C GLY A 289 -1.24 -8.96 -0.39
N SER A 290 -0.97 -9.36 0.85
CA SER A 290 -1.67 -10.46 1.52
C SER A 290 -3.17 -10.27 1.70
N SER A 291 -3.66 -9.04 1.62
CA SER A 291 -5.05 -8.64 1.89
C SER A 291 -6.02 -8.87 0.72
N VAL A 292 -5.57 -9.43 -0.40
CA VAL A 292 -6.41 -9.68 -1.56
C VAL A 292 -6.49 -11.17 -1.89
N PRO A 293 -7.57 -11.65 -2.53
CA PRO A 293 -7.68 -13.05 -2.97
C PRO A 293 -6.55 -13.43 -3.93
N LEU A 294 -6.04 -14.65 -3.80
CA LEU A 294 -5.13 -15.24 -4.79
C LEU A 294 -5.84 -15.49 -6.12
N VAL A 295 -5.07 -15.49 -7.21
CA VAL A 295 -5.53 -15.71 -8.58
C VAL A 295 -4.77 -16.91 -9.14
N PRO A 296 -5.45 -17.95 -9.68
CA PRO A 296 -4.79 -19.12 -10.27
C PRO A 296 -4.08 -18.77 -11.59
N ALA A 297 -3.08 -19.57 -11.96
CA ALA A 297 -2.25 -19.35 -13.14
C ALA A 297 -3.06 -19.09 -14.42
N ALA A 298 -4.14 -19.86 -14.66
CA ALA A 298 -4.97 -19.73 -15.84
C ALA A 298 -5.67 -18.37 -16.01
N GLN A 299 -5.82 -17.59 -14.93
CA GLN A 299 -6.52 -16.30 -14.95
C GLN A 299 -5.57 -15.12 -14.88
N VAL A 300 -4.33 -15.31 -14.38
CA VAL A 300 -3.42 -14.20 -14.11
C VAL A 300 -2.52 -13.84 -15.28
N ILE A 301 -2.23 -14.78 -16.17
CA ILE A 301 -1.17 -14.64 -17.19
C ILE A 301 -1.32 -13.39 -18.06
N ASP A 302 -2.50 -13.14 -18.57
CA ASP A 302 -2.79 -11.98 -19.44
C ASP A 302 -3.52 -10.86 -18.70
N MET A 303 -3.64 -10.94 -17.37
CA MET A 303 -4.35 -9.96 -16.55
C MET A 303 -3.63 -8.60 -16.58
N PRO A 304 -4.33 -7.50 -16.89
CA PRO A 304 -3.78 -6.17 -16.72
C PRO A 304 -3.51 -5.86 -15.23
N MET A 305 -2.29 -5.47 -14.92
CA MET A 305 -1.89 -5.13 -13.55
C MET A 305 -2.38 -3.73 -13.18
N ASP A 306 -3.68 -3.64 -12.91
CA ASP A 306 -4.36 -2.42 -12.46
C ASP A 306 -5.58 -2.76 -11.59
N PHE A 307 -6.25 -1.71 -11.07
CA PHE A 307 -7.38 -1.90 -10.13
C PHE A 307 -8.56 -2.64 -10.79
N ASP A 308 -8.87 -2.32 -12.03
CA ASP A 308 -10.02 -2.90 -12.72
C ASP A 308 -9.68 -4.34 -13.18
N GLY A 309 -8.50 -4.58 -13.78
CA GLY A 309 -8.08 -5.92 -14.20
C GLY A 309 -8.00 -6.92 -13.05
N CYS A 310 -7.43 -6.52 -11.91
CA CYS A 310 -7.44 -7.38 -10.72
C CYS A 310 -8.87 -7.64 -10.20
N LYS A 311 -9.76 -6.65 -10.27
CA LYS A 311 -11.16 -6.78 -9.85
C LYS A 311 -11.95 -7.73 -10.76
N GLU A 312 -11.70 -7.71 -12.08
CA GLU A 312 -12.34 -8.58 -13.07
C GLU A 312 -12.10 -10.08 -12.78
N VAL A 313 -10.95 -10.42 -12.20
CA VAL A 313 -10.63 -11.79 -11.77
C VAL A 313 -10.98 -12.07 -10.30
N GLY A 314 -11.73 -11.19 -9.67
CA GLY A 314 -12.18 -11.35 -8.27
C GLY A 314 -11.08 -11.17 -7.22
N SER A 315 -10.06 -10.35 -7.54
CA SER A 315 -8.97 -9.98 -6.65
C SER A 315 -8.83 -8.45 -6.54
N GLY A 316 -7.67 -7.94 -6.14
CA GLY A 316 -7.38 -6.52 -6.02
C GLY A 316 -5.92 -6.19 -6.28
N LEU A 317 -5.64 -5.00 -6.85
CA LEU A 317 -4.28 -4.52 -7.04
C LEU A 317 -3.61 -4.17 -5.70
N GLY A 318 -4.37 -3.76 -4.71
CA GLY A 318 -3.85 -3.42 -3.40
C GLY A 318 -2.63 -2.48 -3.46
N THR A 319 -1.56 -2.87 -2.79
CA THR A 319 -0.27 -2.17 -2.82
C THR A 319 0.56 -2.48 -4.07
N ALA A 320 0.14 -3.41 -4.92
CA ALA A 320 0.92 -4.05 -5.99
C ALA A 320 2.12 -4.88 -5.46
N GLY A 321 1.97 -5.41 -4.25
CA GLY A 321 2.87 -6.42 -3.68
C GLY A 321 2.57 -7.80 -4.29
N VAL A 322 3.24 -8.13 -5.38
CA VAL A 322 3.00 -9.33 -6.16
C VAL A 322 3.74 -10.52 -5.56
N ILE A 323 3.01 -11.54 -5.10
CA ILE A 323 3.58 -12.77 -4.54
C ILE A 323 3.31 -13.90 -5.51
N VAL A 324 4.35 -14.39 -6.16
CA VAL A 324 4.28 -15.48 -7.15
C VAL A 324 4.53 -16.81 -6.46
N MET A 325 3.62 -17.77 -6.68
CA MET A 325 3.66 -19.11 -6.11
C MET A 325 3.70 -20.13 -7.24
N ASP A 326 4.71 -20.99 -7.25
CA ASP A 326 4.84 -22.11 -8.18
C ASP A 326 4.23 -23.40 -7.62
N LYS A 327 4.24 -24.48 -8.40
CA LYS A 327 3.64 -25.78 -8.04
C LYS A 327 4.30 -26.47 -6.84
N SER A 328 5.47 -26.00 -6.38
CA SER A 328 6.08 -26.49 -5.14
C SER A 328 5.46 -25.89 -3.89
N THR A 329 4.62 -24.86 -4.04
CA THR A 329 3.99 -24.15 -2.91
C THR A 329 2.89 -24.98 -2.29
N ASP A 330 2.96 -25.23 -0.99
CA ASP A 330 1.80 -25.65 -0.20
C ASP A 330 0.84 -24.47 -0.04
N ILE A 331 -0.15 -24.37 -0.93
CA ILE A 331 -1.08 -23.23 -1.00
C ILE A 331 -1.95 -23.11 0.25
N VAL A 332 -2.34 -24.25 0.87
CA VAL A 332 -3.14 -24.23 2.09
C VAL A 332 -2.33 -23.71 3.27
N ARG A 333 -1.07 -24.15 3.38
CA ARG A 333 -0.13 -23.63 4.40
C ARG A 333 0.14 -22.13 4.21
N ALA A 334 0.29 -21.68 2.96
CA ALA A 334 0.52 -20.26 2.66
C ALA A 334 -0.65 -19.40 3.18
N ILE A 335 -1.89 -19.79 2.88
CA ILE A 335 -3.06 -19.02 3.34
C ILE A 335 -3.32 -19.19 4.84
N SER A 336 -3.07 -20.36 5.42
CA SER A 336 -3.12 -20.53 6.88
C SER A 336 -2.14 -19.59 7.59
N ARG A 337 -0.93 -19.40 7.04
CA ARG A 337 0.04 -18.44 7.59
C ARG A 337 -0.45 -17.00 7.54
N LEU A 338 -1.14 -16.59 6.46
CA LEU A 338 -1.78 -15.28 6.37
C LEU A 338 -2.92 -15.14 7.40
N SER A 339 -3.73 -16.18 7.60
CA SER A 339 -4.79 -16.19 8.62
C SER A 339 -4.21 -15.98 10.03
N TYR A 340 -3.07 -16.59 10.33
CA TYR A 340 -2.33 -16.35 11.58
C TYR A 340 -1.87 -14.89 11.72
N PHE A 341 -1.35 -14.32 10.62
CA PHE A 341 -0.94 -12.92 10.59
C PHE A 341 -2.11 -11.99 10.94
N TYR A 342 -3.26 -12.12 10.30
CA TYR A 342 -4.42 -11.27 10.60
C TYR A 342 -4.99 -11.47 12.01
N LYS A 343 -4.96 -12.69 12.52
CA LYS A 343 -5.31 -12.98 13.92
C LYS A 343 -4.39 -12.27 14.89
N HIS A 344 -3.09 -12.23 14.60
CA HIS A 344 -2.10 -11.56 15.42
C HIS A 344 -2.22 -10.04 15.36
N GLU A 345 -2.51 -9.48 14.19
CA GLU A 345 -2.56 -8.04 13.92
C GLU A 345 -3.93 -7.39 14.20
N SER A 346 -4.94 -8.17 14.51
CA SER A 346 -6.23 -7.61 14.96
C SER A 346 -6.05 -6.77 16.22
N CYS A 347 -6.52 -5.50 16.16
CA CYS A 347 -6.46 -4.61 17.34
C CYS A 347 -7.41 -5.01 18.47
N GLY A 348 -8.31 -5.96 18.22
CA GLY A 348 -9.27 -6.49 19.19
C GLY A 348 -10.46 -5.57 19.49
N GLN A 349 -10.66 -4.48 18.76
CA GLN A 349 -11.72 -3.52 19.04
C GLN A 349 -13.12 -4.07 18.76
N CYS A 350 -13.37 -4.56 17.53
CA CYS A 350 -14.69 -5.04 17.12
C CYS A 350 -14.78 -6.56 17.18
N THR A 351 -15.92 -7.07 17.69
CA THR A 351 -16.14 -8.50 17.95
C THR A 351 -15.96 -9.39 16.72
N PRO A 352 -16.50 -9.07 15.52
CA PRO A 352 -16.34 -9.95 14.36
C PRO A 352 -14.88 -10.17 13.97
N CYS A 353 -14.03 -9.15 14.05
CA CYS A 353 -12.59 -9.27 13.81
C CYS A 353 -11.88 -9.97 14.96
N ARG A 354 -12.07 -9.53 16.20
CA ARG A 354 -11.38 -10.08 17.39
C ARG A 354 -11.58 -11.58 17.52
N GLU A 355 -12.81 -12.07 17.39
CA GLU A 355 -13.15 -13.48 17.53
C GLU A 355 -13.03 -14.26 16.23
N GLY A 356 -13.51 -13.66 15.11
CA GLY A 356 -13.57 -14.31 13.81
C GLY A 356 -12.21 -14.64 13.23
N THR A 357 -11.20 -13.74 13.35
CA THR A 357 -9.86 -14.01 12.84
C THR A 357 -9.20 -15.20 13.54
N GLY A 358 -9.41 -15.33 14.86
CA GLY A 358 -8.93 -16.46 15.63
C GLY A 358 -9.65 -17.77 15.28
N TRP A 359 -10.96 -17.70 14.99
CA TRP A 359 -11.75 -18.85 14.54
C TRP A 359 -11.29 -19.31 13.14
N MET A 360 -11.25 -18.39 12.18
CA MET A 360 -10.77 -18.67 10.82
C MET A 360 -9.39 -19.34 10.82
N TRP A 361 -8.43 -18.80 11.59
CA TRP A 361 -7.10 -19.38 11.70
C TRP A 361 -7.12 -20.82 12.26
N ARG A 362 -7.88 -21.11 13.32
CA ARG A 362 -7.94 -22.45 13.91
C ARG A 362 -8.52 -23.48 12.93
N VAL A 363 -9.55 -23.10 12.17
CA VAL A 363 -10.10 -23.98 11.13
C VAL A 363 -9.09 -24.20 9.99
N MET A 364 -8.43 -23.11 9.54
CA MET A 364 -7.37 -23.22 8.55
C MET A 364 -6.21 -24.14 8.97
N GLU A 365 -5.84 -24.16 10.25
CA GLU A 365 -4.82 -25.08 10.76
C GLU A 365 -5.30 -26.53 10.71
N ARG A 366 -6.55 -26.84 11.04
CA ARG A 366 -7.10 -28.20 10.87
C ARG A 366 -7.14 -28.62 9.40
N LEU A 367 -7.58 -27.73 8.51
CA LEU A 367 -7.55 -27.99 7.06
C LEU A 367 -6.13 -28.21 6.53
N ARG A 368 -5.16 -27.46 7.06
CA ARG A 368 -3.74 -27.64 6.69
C ARG A 368 -3.19 -29.02 7.05
N THR A 369 -3.59 -29.56 8.19
CA THR A 369 -3.15 -30.88 8.67
C THR A 369 -4.05 -32.03 8.21
N GLY A 370 -5.21 -31.73 7.62
CA GLY A 370 -6.23 -32.70 7.26
C GLY A 370 -7.13 -33.15 8.42
N ASP A 371 -6.93 -32.61 9.63
CA ASP A 371 -7.71 -32.97 10.83
C ASP A 371 -9.06 -32.21 10.92
N ALA A 372 -9.66 -31.90 9.77
CA ALA A 372 -10.96 -31.25 9.64
C ALA A 372 -11.99 -32.20 9.03
N HIS A 373 -13.27 -31.83 9.13
CA HIS A 373 -14.35 -32.48 8.38
C HIS A 373 -14.67 -31.73 7.09
N LEU A 374 -15.23 -32.39 6.10
CA LEU A 374 -15.55 -31.77 4.79
C LEU A 374 -16.50 -30.59 4.89
N ASP A 375 -17.48 -30.66 5.80
CA ASP A 375 -18.44 -29.58 6.06
C ASP A 375 -17.78 -28.33 6.71
N GLU A 376 -16.61 -28.46 7.32
CA GLU A 376 -15.87 -27.33 7.89
C GLU A 376 -15.36 -26.37 6.80
N ILE A 377 -15.22 -26.80 5.54
CA ILE A 377 -14.86 -25.93 4.42
C ILE A 377 -15.96 -24.90 4.17
N ASP A 378 -17.22 -25.37 4.12
CA ASP A 378 -18.37 -24.50 3.91
C ASP A 378 -18.67 -23.66 5.15
N MET A 379 -18.53 -24.23 6.34
CA MET A 379 -18.63 -23.50 7.61
C MET A 379 -17.59 -22.37 7.66
N LEU A 380 -16.33 -22.63 7.29
CA LEU A 380 -15.29 -21.61 7.25
C LEU A 380 -15.64 -20.49 6.27
N HIS A 381 -16.14 -20.85 5.06
CA HIS A 381 -16.62 -19.85 4.10
C HIS A 381 -17.73 -18.97 4.70
N GLN A 382 -18.69 -19.54 5.42
CA GLN A 382 -19.74 -18.76 6.10
C GLN A 382 -19.15 -17.85 7.19
N VAL A 383 -18.19 -18.34 7.98
CA VAL A 383 -17.52 -17.49 9.00
C VAL A 383 -16.82 -16.29 8.35
N THR A 384 -16.15 -16.48 7.20
CA THR A 384 -15.53 -15.33 6.48
C THR A 384 -16.57 -14.28 6.10
N LYS A 385 -17.80 -14.68 5.71
CA LYS A 385 -18.91 -13.77 5.36
C LYS A 385 -19.48 -13.02 6.57
N GLN A 386 -19.33 -13.55 7.78
CA GLN A 386 -19.73 -12.86 9.02
C GLN A 386 -18.66 -11.88 9.52
N VAL A 387 -17.43 -11.96 8.99
CA VAL A 387 -16.34 -11.03 9.31
C VAL A 387 -16.26 -9.91 8.26
N GLU A 388 -16.28 -10.28 6.97
CA GLU A 388 -16.30 -9.35 5.84
C GLU A 388 -17.46 -8.36 5.92
N GLY A 389 -17.18 -7.07 5.83
CA GLY A 389 -18.19 -6.01 5.87
C GLY A 389 -18.83 -5.73 7.25
N HIS A 390 -18.44 -6.47 8.30
CA HIS A 390 -19.03 -6.35 9.64
C HIS A 390 -18.06 -5.78 10.68
N THR A 391 -16.94 -5.20 10.23
CA THR A 391 -15.88 -4.68 11.07
C THR A 391 -15.73 -3.16 10.93
N ILE A 392 -15.12 -2.51 11.93
CA ILE A 392 -14.91 -1.05 11.93
C ILE A 392 -13.95 -0.62 10.80
N CYS A 393 -12.98 -1.46 10.46
CA CYS A 393 -12.00 -1.20 9.40
C CYS A 393 -11.83 -2.41 8.48
N ALA A 394 -11.15 -2.22 7.36
CA ALA A 394 -10.95 -3.25 6.33
C ALA A 394 -10.02 -4.40 6.75
N LEU A 395 -9.52 -4.47 7.99
CA LEU A 395 -8.72 -5.62 8.44
C LEU A 395 -9.56 -6.90 8.43
N GLY A 396 -10.86 -6.82 8.75
CA GLY A 396 -11.76 -7.96 8.68
C GLY A 396 -11.90 -8.51 7.26
N ASP A 397 -12.06 -7.62 6.29
CA ASP A 397 -12.14 -7.98 4.86
C ASP A 397 -10.80 -8.60 4.41
N ALA A 398 -9.68 -7.98 4.78
CA ALA A 398 -8.33 -8.46 4.49
C ALA A 398 -8.04 -9.85 5.08
N ALA A 399 -8.62 -10.19 6.23
CA ALA A 399 -8.50 -11.51 6.85
C ALA A 399 -9.37 -12.57 6.15
N ALA A 400 -10.53 -12.17 5.63
CA ALA A 400 -11.50 -13.07 5.01
C ALA A 400 -11.14 -13.42 3.55
N TRP A 401 -10.72 -12.43 2.76
CA TRP A 401 -10.53 -12.57 1.31
C TRP A 401 -9.48 -13.60 0.87
N PRO A 402 -8.32 -13.76 1.52
CA PRO A 402 -7.38 -14.83 1.16
C PRO A 402 -7.97 -16.23 1.32
N ILE A 403 -8.75 -16.45 2.39
CA ILE A 403 -9.43 -17.73 2.64
C ILE A 403 -10.51 -17.98 1.58
N GLN A 404 -11.31 -16.98 1.26
CA GLN A 404 -12.33 -17.07 0.21
C GLN A 404 -11.70 -17.39 -1.16
N GLY A 405 -10.55 -16.77 -1.48
CA GLY A 405 -9.79 -17.06 -2.68
C GLY A 405 -9.29 -18.50 -2.71
N LEU A 406 -8.77 -19.02 -1.58
CA LEU A 406 -8.33 -20.40 -1.45
C LEU A 406 -9.49 -21.37 -1.67
N ILE A 407 -10.62 -21.18 -0.99
CA ILE A 407 -11.80 -22.05 -1.12
C ILE A 407 -12.33 -22.02 -2.56
N ARG A 408 -12.41 -20.84 -3.17
CA ARG A 408 -12.92 -20.66 -4.54
C ARG A 408 -12.10 -21.42 -5.58
N HIS A 409 -10.78 -21.42 -5.46
CA HIS A 409 -9.89 -21.90 -6.51
C HIS A 409 -9.19 -23.22 -6.20
N PHE A 410 -9.09 -23.60 -4.91
CA PHE A 410 -8.32 -24.75 -4.44
C PHE A 410 -9.10 -25.65 -3.48
N ARG A 411 -10.44 -25.62 -3.52
CA ARG A 411 -11.29 -26.49 -2.71
C ARG A 411 -10.91 -27.97 -2.83
N PRO A 412 -10.64 -28.53 -4.03
CA PRO A 412 -10.24 -29.95 -4.16
C PRO A 412 -8.96 -30.28 -3.38
N GLU A 413 -8.04 -29.33 -3.20
CA GLU A 413 -6.83 -29.56 -2.40
C GLU A 413 -7.14 -29.64 -0.90
N LEU A 414 -8.13 -28.90 -0.42
CA LEU A 414 -8.61 -28.99 0.96
C LEU A 414 -9.31 -30.34 1.21
N GLU A 415 -10.19 -30.76 0.31
CA GLU A 415 -10.90 -32.03 0.36
C GLU A 415 -9.93 -33.21 0.34
N ARG A 416 -8.97 -33.21 -0.59
CA ARG A 416 -7.94 -34.27 -0.70
C ARG A 416 -7.17 -34.45 0.61
N ARG A 417 -6.77 -33.40 1.31
CA ARG A 417 -6.05 -33.49 2.58
C ARG A 417 -6.85 -34.13 3.69
N ILE A 418 -8.14 -33.83 3.76
CA ILE A 418 -9.06 -34.44 4.73
C ILE A 418 -9.20 -35.95 4.45
N GLU A 419 -9.42 -36.33 3.19
CA GLU A 419 -9.59 -37.72 2.75
C GLU A 419 -8.32 -38.52 2.99
N GLU A 420 -7.14 -38.03 2.61
CA GLU A 420 -5.87 -38.71 2.85
C GLU A 420 -5.63 -38.93 4.35
N ARG A 421 -5.93 -37.91 5.20
CA ARG A 421 -5.77 -38.04 6.65
C ARG A 421 -6.69 -39.11 7.25
N ALA A 422 -7.95 -39.14 6.79
CA ALA A 422 -8.91 -40.13 7.24
C ALA A 422 -8.44 -41.57 6.89
N GLN A 423 -7.96 -41.79 5.65
CA GLN A 423 -7.40 -43.07 5.21
C GLN A 423 -6.18 -43.50 6.05
N PHE A 424 -5.30 -42.58 6.40
CA PHE A 424 -4.17 -42.88 7.29
C PHE A 424 -4.61 -43.24 8.71
N ALA A 425 -5.65 -42.63 9.24
CA ALA A 425 -6.19 -42.97 10.55
C ALA A 425 -6.84 -44.39 10.55
N GLU A 426 -7.65 -44.70 9.56
CA GLU A 426 -8.26 -46.04 9.39
C GLU A 426 -7.22 -47.15 9.20
N ALA A 427 -6.12 -46.88 8.52
CA ALA A 427 -5.04 -47.83 8.32
C ALA A 427 -4.17 -48.08 9.58
N ALA A 428 -4.27 -47.21 10.58
CA ALA A 428 -3.52 -47.30 11.82
C ALA A 428 -4.30 -47.95 12.98
N GLU A 429 -5.62 -48.21 12.82
CA GLU A 429 -6.49 -49.01 13.69
C GLU A 429 -6.48 -50.48 13.29
#